data_07280f982ecc906427b1e346eeb33fd4
#
_entry.id   07280f982ecc906427b1e346eeb33fd4
#
_cell.length_a   1.000
_cell.length_b   1.000
_cell.length_c   1.000
_cell.angle_alpha   90.00
_cell.angle_beta   90.00
_cell.angle_gamma   90.00
#
_symmetry.space_group_name_H-M   'P 1'
#
loop_
_entity.id
_entity.type
_entity.pdbx_description
1 polymer ?
#
loop_
_entity_poly.entity_id
_entity_poly.type
_entity_poly.pdbx_seq_one_letter_code
_entity_poly.pdbx_strand_id
1 'polypeptide(L)'
;VWRTWPAPHRAAAEAATAAERRRMAYARYALDARPGDPEERPLQFVVDADGAWHMNCFTCHGRQLRGETEPGLGNSVLALQTLAEEIRATKLRLGKPLNPGDLSLGLVPMGTTNGTTNAVMFSVALLTFRDEDLNFTFPRRLYRMVHHDLDAPPWWHYRKRTHLYLDGFAPKGSRPLMQFTLVPQNGPEQFHAWEEDFEAIEAYIESVEAPAWPYPVDAALAGEGEQVFVRNCAACHGTYGQDERYPNRRVPLATVGTDPLRLEAIQPKQRARYGRSWFTDYDPTGVVIDPGGYVAPPLDGLWATAPYFHNGSVPTLWHVLHADQRPV
;
A
#
# COMPACT_ATOMS: atom_id res chain seq x y z
N VAL A 1 9.94 -22.30 4.57
CA VAL A 1 8.52 -21.92 4.53
C VAL A 1 7.67 -23.06 3.98
N TRP A 2 7.96 -23.67 2.81
CA TRP A 2 7.11 -24.70 2.17
C TRP A 2 6.69 -25.88 3.07
N ARG A 3 7.47 -26.22 4.08
CA ARG A 3 7.15 -27.30 5.04
C ARG A 3 5.96 -26.98 5.94
N THR A 4 5.52 -25.75 5.97
CA THR A 4 4.32 -25.29 6.71
C THR A 4 3.08 -25.15 5.82
N TRP A 5 3.23 -25.34 4.51
CA TRP A 5 2.11 -25.25 3.56
C TRP A 5 1.04 -26.33 3.82
N PRO A 6 -0.22 -26.10 3.42
CA PRO A 6 -1.26 -27.10 3.43
C PRO A 6 -0.85 -28.38 2.70
N ALA A 7 -1.38 -29.51 3.12
CA ALA A 7 -0.92 -30.83 2.70
C ALA A 7 -0.74 -31.03 1.17
N PRO A 8 -1.67 -30.62 0.28
CA PRO A 8 -1.48 -30.80 -1.16
C PRO A 8 -0.28 -30.03 -1.69
N HIS A 9 -0.15 -28.77 -1.32
CA HIS A 9 0.97 -27.91 -1.74
C HIS A 9 2.30 -28.35 -1.15
N ARG A 10 2.30 -28.83 0.10
CA ARG A 10 3.50 -29.35 0.76
C ARG A 10 4.03 -30.59 0.07
N ALA A 11 3.17 -31.56 -0.27
CA ALA A 11 3.57 -32.77 -0.99
C ALA A 11 4.18 -32.45 -2.35
N ALA A 12 3.56 -31.54 -3.10
CA ALA A 12 4.10 -31.06 -4.37
C ALA A 12 5.47 -30.39 -4.20
N ALA A 13 5.63 -29.56 -3.18
CA ALA A 13 6.90 -28.88 -2.88
C ALA A 13 7.98 -29.86 -2.40
N GLU A 14 7.63 -30.94 -1.74
CA GLU A 14 8.56 -31.99 -1.30
C GLU A 14 9.19 -32.71 -2.48
N ALA A 15 8.40 -33.02 -3.51
CA ALA A 15 8.85 -33.66 -4.74
C ALA A 15 9.60 -32.70 -5.70
N ALA A 16 9.48 -31.40 -5.51
CA ALA A 16 10.02 -30.38 -6.42
C ALA A 16 11.51 -30.09 -6.17
N THR A 17 12.20 -29.60 -7.19
CA THR A 17 13.55 -29.03 -7.10
C THR A 17 13.56 -27.71 -6.32
N ALA A 18 14.72 -27.19 -5.97
CA ALA A 18 14.84 -25.88 -5.30
C ALA A 18 14.26 -24.73 -6.15
N ALA A 19 14.53 -24.74 -7.46
CA ALA A 19 13.99 -23.74 -8.39
C ALA A 19 12.47 -23.81 -8.53
N GLU A 20 11.92 -24.99 -8.61
CA GLU A 20 10.48 -25.20 -8.66
C GLU A 20 9.80 -24.76 -7.36
N ARG A 21 10.38 -25.08 -6.20
CA ARG A 21 9.89 -24.58 -4.90
C ARG A 21 9.90 -23.07 -4.82
N ARG A 22 10.91 -22.39 -5.39
CA ARG A 22 10.95 -20.92 -5.48
C ARG A 22 9.78 -20.42 -6.29
N ARG A 23 9.55 -20.94 -7.51
CA ARG A 23 8.42 -20.57 -8.35
C ARG A 23 7.07 -20.82 -7.65
N MET A 24 6.93 -21.95 -6.95
CA MET A 24 5.73 -22.25 -6.17
C MET A 24 5.52 -21.23 -5.04
N ALA A 25 6.59 -20.81 -4.35
CA ALA A 25 6.50 -19.78 -3.31
C ALA A 25 6.12 -18.41 -3.91
N TYR A 26 6.69 -18.04 -5.04
CA TYR A 26 6.35 -16.79 -5.72
C TYR A 26 4.90 -16.78 -6.15
N ALA A 27 4.41 -17.84 -6.78
CA ALA A 27 3.01 -17.98 -7.13
C ALA A 27 2.07 -17.95 -5.91
N ARG A 28 2.47 -18.57 -4.80
CA ARG A 28 1.67 -18.64 -3.58
C ARG A 28 1.49 -17.29 -2.90
N TYR A 29 2.55 -16.46 -2.89
CA TYR A 29 2.54 -15.20 -2.17
C TYR A 29 2.42 -13.98 -3.09
N ALA A 30 2.30 -14.21 -4.40
CA ALA A 30 2.33 -13.17 -5.43
C ALA A 30 3.60 -12.30 -5.34
N LEU A 31 4.73 -12.98 -5.35
CA LEU A 31 6.06 -12.37 -5.46
C LEU A 31 6.55 -12.49 -6.91
N ASP A 32 7.30 -11.50 -7.35
CA ASP A 32 7.89 -11.46 -8.68
C ASP A 32 9.42 -11.56 -8.60
N ALA A 33 10.04 -12.23 -9.55
CA ALA A 33 11.49 -12.23 -9.64
C ALA A 33 12.00 -10.83 -9.97
N ARG A 34 13.10 -10.42 -9.32
CA ARG A 34 13.71 -9.12 -9.57
C ARG A 34 14.35 -9.11 -10.97
N PRO A 35 14.02 -8.14 -11.81
CA PRO A 35 14.62 -8.02 -13.14
C PRO A 35 16.15 -7.95 -13.08
N GLY A 36 16.82 -8.76 -13.89
CA GLY A 36 18.28 -8.76 -13.99
C GLY A 36 19.03 -9.39 -12.80
N ASP A 37 18.36 -9.93 -11.81
CA ASP A 37 18.98 -10.62 -10.69
C ASP A 37 19.27 -12.09 -11.05
N PRO A 38 20.55 -12.53 -11.15
CA PRO A 38 20.90 -13.91 -11.52
C PRO A 38 20.45 -14.94 -10.49
N GLU A 39 20.21 -14.53 -9.24
CA GLU A 39 19.70 -15.40 -8.18
C GLU A 39 18.18 -15.44 -8.14
N GLU A 40 17.50 -14.70 -9.03
CA GLU A 40 16.05 -14.59 -9.08
C GLU A 40 15.44 -14.24 -7.71
N ARG A 41 16.12 -13.38 -6.92
CA ARG A 41 15.57 -12.91 -5.66
C ARG A 41 14.26 -12.13 -5.91
N PRO A 42 13.30 -12.16 -4.98
CA PRO A 42 12.04 -11.46 -5.22
C PRO A 42 12.25 -9.94 -5.21
N LEU A 43 11.53 -9.24 -6.10
CA LEU A 43 11.48 -7.79 -6.16
C LEU A 43 11.10 -7.18 -4.80
N GLN A 44 10.19 -7.83 -4.10
CA GLN A 44 9.57 -7.42 -2.85
C GLN A 44 10.48 -7.49 -1.62
N PHE A 45 11.71 -7.99 -1.77
CA PHE A 45 12.66 -8.13 -0.67
C PHE A 45 14.03 -7.58 -1.04
N VAL A 46 14.73 -7.08 -0.02
CA VAL A 46 16.17 -6.85 -0.06
C VAL A 46 16.85 -7.81 0.90
N VAL A 47 18.10 -8.15 0.60
CA VAL A 47 18.92 -9.02 1.44
C VAL A 47 20.07 -8.18 1.98
N ASP A 48 20.21 -8.11 3.31
CA ASP A 48 21.31 -7.37 3.94
C ASP A 48 22.63 -8.15 3.90
N ALA A 49 23.68 -7.55 4.44
CA ALA A 49 25.03 -8.14 4.47
C ALA A 49 25.09 -9.44 5.29
N ASP A 50 24.19 -9.62 6.25
CA ASP A 50 24.11 -10.81 7.10
C ASP A 50 23.22 -11.91 6.48
N GLY A 51 22.67 -11.65 5.29
CA GLY A 51 21.78 -12.57 4.56
C GLY A 51 20.35 -12.58 5.08
N ALA A 52 19.94 -11.60 5.90
CA ALA A 52 18.57 -11.46 6.34
C ALA A 52 17.71 -10.78 5.26
N TRP A 53 16.49 -11.23 5.13
CA TRP A 53 15.53 -10.76 4.12
C TRP A 53 14.56 -9.76 4.72
N HIS A 54 14.53 -8.56 4.14
CA HIS A 54 13.67 -7.47 4.57
C HIS A 54 12.68 -7.12 3.46
N MET A 55 11.41 -7.02 3.80
CA MET A 55 10.39 -6.49 2.87
C MET A 55 10.70 -5.02 2.56
N ASN A 56 10.49 -4.65 1.30
CA ASN A 56 10.65 -3.28 0.83
C ASN A 56 9.32 -2.72 0.29
N CYS A 57 9.32 -1.49 -0.21
CA CYS A 57 8.13 -0.81 -0.71
C CYS A 57 7.45 -1.56 -1.88
N PHE A 58 8.22 -2.28 -2.70
CA PHE A 58 7.67 -3.09 -3.79
C PHE A 58 6.86 -4.30 -3.31
N THR A 59 6.85 -4.62 -2.03
CA THR A 59 5.96 -5.64 -1.48
C THR A 59 4.50 -5.31 -1.79
N CYS A 60 4.12 -4.06 -1.59
CA CYS A 60 2.77 -3.55 -1.87
C CYS A 60 2.68 -2.75 -3.18
N HIS A 61 3.79 -2.21 -3.69
CA HIS A 61 3.84 -1.29 -4.83
C HIS A 61 4.76 -1.76 -5.97
N GLY A 62 4.86 -3.08 -6.17
CA GLY A 62 5.63 -3.66 -7.27
C GLY A 62 4.98 -4.94 -7.76
N ARG A 63 4.61 -4.99 -9.03
CA ARG A 63 3.98 -6.14 -9.66
C ARG A 63 4.35 -6.22 -11.14
N GLN A 64 4.26 -7.42 -11.69
CA GLN A 64 4.33 -7.59 -13.14
C GLN A 64 2.99 -7.26 -13.80
N LEU A 65 3.07 -6.49 -14.87
CA LEU A 65 1.99 -6.18 -15.78
C LEU A 65 2.38 -6.66 -17.17
N ARG A 66 1.63 -7.60 -17.75
CA ARG A 66 1.92 -8.17 -19.08
C ARG A 66 3.32 -8.79 -19.22
N GLY A 67 3.87 -9.30 -18.11
CA GLY A 67 5.19 -9.94 -18.07
C GLY A 67 6.37 -8.98 -17.85
N GLU A 68 6.11 -7.68 -17.72
CA GLU A 68 7.10 -6.67 -17.36
C GLU A 68 6.87 -6.18 -15.93
N THR A 69 7.94 -5.88 -15.21
CA THR A 69 7.84 -5.32 -13.87
C THR A 69 7.44 -3.86 -13.96
N GLU A 70 6.31 -3.53 -13.31
CA GLU A 70 5.77 -2.18 -13.26
C GLU A 70 5.99 -1.57 -11.86
N PRO A 71 7.01 -0.72 -11.69
CA PRO A 71 7.27 -0.06 -10.42
C PRO A 71 6.12 0.86 -10.03
N GLY A 72 5.70 0.79 -8.78
CA GLY A 72 4.62 1.62 -8.26
C GLY A 72 3.22 1.07 -8.53
N LEU A 73 3.07 0.00 -9.31
CA LEU A 73 1.77 -0.67 -9.46
C LEU A 73 1.40 -1.39 -8.15
N GLY A 74 0.20 -1.15 -7.64
CA GLY A 74 -0.32 -1.85 -6.47
C GLY A 74 -0.36 -3.36 -6.68
N ASN A 75 0.19 -4.12 -5.72
CA ASN A 75 0.20 -5.57 -5.77
C ASN A 75 -1.15 -6.15 -5.31
N SER A 76 -2.14 -6.07 -6.18
CA SER A 76 -3.54 -6.46 -5.93
C SER A 76 -3.77 -7.97 -5.76
N VAL A 77 -2.72 -8.78 -5.73
CA VAL A 77 -2.79 -10.23 -5.50
C VAL A 77 -1.90 -10.71 -4.36
N LEU A 78 -1.20 -9.80 -3.70
CA LEU A 78 -0.27 -10.09 -2.59
C LEU A 78 -0.98 -10.86 -1.48
N ALA A 79 -0.49 -12.04 -1.14
CA ALA A 79 -0.99 -12.84 -0.04
C ALA A 79 -0.22 -12.53 1.26
N LEU A 80 -0.23 -11.26 1.68
CA LEU A 80 0.62 -10.74 2.77
C LEU A 80 0.36 -11.43 4.11
N GLN A 81 -0.90 -11.62 4.50
CA GLN A 81 -1.26 -12.29 5.74
C GLN A 81 -0.77 -13.74 5.73
N THR A 82 -1.02 -14.48 4.65
CA THR A 82 -0.55 -15.87 4.48
C THR A 82 0.96 -15.96 4.57
N LEU A 83 1.68 -15.05 3.89
CA LEU A 83 3.14 -14.99 3.93
C LEU A 83 3.65 -14.77 5.37
N ALA A 84 3.10 -13.79 6.08
CA ALA A 84 3.50 -13.48 7.44
C ALA A 84 3.25 -14.64 8.41
N GLU A 85 2.09 -15.29 8.31
CA GLU A 85 1.73 -16.45 9.15
C GLU A 85 2.62 -17.66 8.88
N GLU A 86 2.89 -17.97 7.63
CA GLU A 86 3.73 -19.12 7.25
C GLU A 86 5.21 -18.88 7.56
N ILE A 87 5.71 -17.66 7.50
CA ILE A 87 7.06 -17.30 7.99
C ILE A 87 7.12 -17.51 9.49
N ARG A 88 6.16 -17.02 10.26
CA ARG A 88 6.07 -17.17 11.71
C ARG A 88 6.00 -18.65 12.13
N ALA A 89 5.12 -19.43 11.50
CA ALA A 89 5.02 -20.85 11.69
C ALA A 89 6.34 -21.59 11.37
N THR A 90 7.05 -21.15 10.35
CA THR A 90 8.35 -21.69 9.96
C THR A 90 9.42 -21.41 11.04
N LYS A 91 9.47 -20.18 11.56
CA LYS A 91 10.39 -19.82 12.65
C LYS A 91 10.14 -20.69 13.89
N LEU A 92 8.88 -20.81 14.31
CA LEU A 92 8.51 -21.67 15.44
C LEU A 92 8.92 -23.13 15.23
N ARG A 93 8.64 -23.69 14.03
CA ARG A 93 9.01 -25.06 13.70
C ARG A 93 10.53 -25.30 13.71
N LEU A 94 11.31 -24.29 13.39
CA LEU A 94 12.78 -24.36 13.37
C LEU A 94 13.41 -23.97 14.69
N GLY A 95 12.63 -23.71 15.74
CA GLY A 95 13.12 -23.23 17.02
C GLY A 95 13.80 -21.86 16.94
N LYS A 96 13.45 -21.05 15.92
CA LYS A 96 13.98 -19.69 15.77
C LYS A 96 13.18 -18.71 16.63
N PRO A 97 13.82 -17.72 17.26
CA PRO A 97 13.11 -16.72 18.04
C PRO A 97 12.19 -15.89 17.14
N LEU A 98 11.03 -15.53 17.66
CA LEU A 98 10.16 -14.51 17.06
C LEU A 98 10.69 -13.14 17.47
N ASN A 99 10.86 -12.27 16.50
CA ASN A 99 11.20 -10.87 16.75
C ASN A 99 9.93 -10.03 17.06
N PRO A 100 10.06 -8.79 17.54
CA PRO A 100 8.91 -7.93 17.80
C PRO A 100 7.99 -7.71 16.59
N GLY A 101 8.55 -7.70 15.36
CA GLY A 101 7.76 -7.64 14.14
C GLY A 101 6.89 -8.88 13.93
N ASP A 102 7.43 -10.08 14.14
CA ASP A 102 6.65 -11.33 14.05
C ASP A 102 5.49 -11.36 15.06
N LEU A 103 5.68 -10.78 16.24
CA LEU A 103 4.66 -10.70 17.28
C LEU A 103 3.61 -9.64 16.96
N SER A 104 4.02 -8.46 16.48
CA SER A 104 3.10 -7.38 16.11
C SER A 104 2.18 -7.79 14.95
N LEU A 105 2.67 -8.55 13.98
CA LEU A 105 1.88 -9.14 12.89
C LEU A 105 0.80 -10.13 13.40
N GLY A 106 0.97 -10.69 14.60
CA GLY A 106 -0.05 -11.50 15.24
C GLY A 106 -1.15 -10.69 15.92
N LEU A 107 -0.85 -9.43 16.29
CA LEU A 107 -1.78 -8.53 16.97
C LEU A 107 -2.54 -7.60 16.01
N VAL A 108 -1.94 -7.27 14.89
CA VAL A 108 -2.52 -6.41 13.85
C VAL A 108 -2.61 -7.23 12.56
N PRO A 109 -3.79 -7.67 12.16
CA PRO A 109 -3.98 -8.35 10.88
C PRO A 109 -3.47 -7.48 9.73
N MET A 110 -2.70 -8.07 8.81
CA MET A 110 -2.06 -7.34 7.72
C MET A 110 -2.94 -7.20 6.48
N GLY A 111 -4.07 -7.88 6.44
CA GLY A 111 -5.04 -7.91 5.35
C GLY A 111 -5.74 -9.27 5.34
N THR A 112 -7.05 -9.32 5.17
CA THR A 112 -7.83 -10.57 5.14
C THR A 112 -8.05 -11.09 3.73
N THR A 113 -7.95 -10.20 2.75
CA THR A 113 -8.10 -10.51 1.33
C THR A 113 -6.74 -10.35 0.63
N ASN A 114 -6.44 -11.25 -0.31
CA ASN A 114 -5.23 -11.10 -1.14
C ASN A 114 -5.30 -9.77 -1.90
N GLY A 115 -4.18 -9.06 -1.96
CA GLY A 115 -4.06 -7.76 -2.60
C GLY A 115 -4.39 -6.57 -1.70
N THR A 116 -4.98 -6.81 -0.53
CA THR A 116 -5.27 -5.74 0.43
C THR A 116 -4.30 -5.77 1.61
N THR A 117 -4.15 -4.63 2.26
CA THR A 117 -3.32 -4.47 3.45
C THR A 117 -4.00 -3.61 4.50
N ASN A 118 -3.68 -3.86 5.76
CA ASN A 118 -4.03 -2.97 6.88
C ASN A 118 -2.83 -2.08 7.27
N ALA A 119 -2.08 -1.63 6.27
CA ALA A 119 -0.80 -0.94 6.45
C ALA A 119 -0.93 0.35 7.28
N VAL A 120 -1.99 1.14 7.06
CA VAL A 120 -2.20 2.39 7.80
C VAL A 120 -2.41 2.12 9.29
N MET A 121 -3.18 1.10 9.66
CA MET A 121 -3.38 0.75 11.07
C MET A 121 -2.11 0.17 11.70
N PHE A 122 -1.31 -0.56 10.92
CA PHE A 122 0.01 -1.02 11.35
C PHE A 122 0.93 0.15 11.69
N SER A 123 0.96 1.19 10.84
CA SER A 123 1.71 2.43 11.11
C SER A 123 1.22 3.16 12.35
N VAL A 124 -0.11 3.26 12.54
CA VAL A 124 -0.71 3.83 13.75
C VAL A 124 -0.30 3.04 14.99
N ALA A 125 -0.24 1.71 14.88
CA ALA A 125 0.24 0.85 15.97
C ALA A 125 1.71 1.16 16.32
N LEU A 126 2.59 1.21 15.33
CA LEU A 126 3.99 1.54 15.53
C LEU A 126 4.17 2.95 16.14
N LEU A 127 3.47 3.96 15.62
CA LEU A 127 3.52 5.33 16.14
C LEU A 127 3.01 5.41 17.58
N THR A 128 2.13 4.52 18.02
CA THR A 128 1.64 4.48 19.40
C THR A 128 2.76 4.24 20.42
N PHE A 129 3.85 3.59 20.01
CA PHE A 129 5.04 3.34 20.81
C PHE A 129 6.12 4.41 20.66
N ARG A 130 5.80 5.59 20.13
CA ARG A 130 6.74 6.70 19.94
C ARG A 130 6.23 7.96 20.61
N ASP A 131 7.13 8.75 21.20
CA ASP A 131 6.81 10.14 21.60
C ASP A 131 6.86 11.11 20.38
N GLU A 132 6.75 12.40 20.62
CA GLU A 132 6.73 13.41 19.56
C GLU A 132 8.10 13.53 18.85
N ASP A 133 9.19 13.18 19.54
CA ASP A 133 10.58 13.14 19.03
C ASP A 133 11.01 11.76 18.54
N LEU A 134 10.05 10.85 18.33
CA LEU A 134 10.26 9.47 17.87
C LEU A 134 11.04 8.53 18.80
N ASN A 135 11.27 8.90 20.07
CA ASN A 135 11.82 7.96 21.04
C ASN A 135 10.83 6.82 21.32
N PHE A 136 11.35 5.62 21.51
CA PHE A 136 10.52 4.48 21.85
C PHE A 136 9.98 4.60 23.28
N THR A 137 8.67 4.51 23.42
CA THR A 137 7.96 4.63 24.71
C THR A 137 6.84 3.61 24.81
N PHE A 138 6.58 3.12 26.03
CA PHE A 138 5.40 2.26 26.26
C PHE A 138 4.17 3.14 26.50
N PRO A 139 3.12 3.01 25.67
CA PRO A 139 1.91 3.82 25.85
C PRO A 139 1.14 3.37 27.10
N ARG A 140 0.54 4.33 27.80
CA ARG A 140 -0.33 4.04 28.95
C ARG A 140 -1.61 3.28 28.55
N ARG A 141 -2.06 3.46 27.30
CA ARG A 141 -3.22 2.78 26.69
C ARG A 141 -2.93 2.51 25.23
N LEU A 142 -3.23 1.30 24.80
CA LEU A 142 -3.24 0.97 23.38
C LEU A 142 -4.52 1.54 22.73
N TYR A 143 -4.38 2.04 21.52
CA TYR A 143 -5.54 2.39 20.71
C TYR A 143 -6.25 1.10 20.27
N ARG A 144 -7.57 1.19 20.11
CA ARG A 144 -8.32 0.11 19.45
C ARG A 144 -7.82 0.03 18.00
N MET A 145 -7.29 -1.13 17.65
CA MET A 145 -6.93 -1.44 16.27
C MET A 145 -8.18 -1.89 15.53
N VAL A 146 -8.49 -1.21 14.44
CA VAL A 146 -9.61 -1.54 13.56
C VAL A 146 -9.05 -2.16 12.30
N HIS A 147 -9.41 -3.42 12.06
CA HIS A 147 -9.05 -4.06 10.81
C HIS A 147 -9.88 -3.44 9.67
N HIS A 148 -9.22 -3.05 8.59
CA HIS A 148 -9.85 -2.59 7.35
C HIS A 148 -8.91 -2.87 6.20
N ASP A 149 -9.40 -3.52 5.20
CA ASP A 149 -8.65 -3.84 4.01
C ASP A 149 -8.53 -2.60 3.10
N LEU A 150 -7.32 -2.32 2.66
CA LEU A 150 -7.01 -1.24 1.72
C LEU A 150 -6.17 -1.80 0.57
N ASP A 151 -6.54 -1.46 -0.64
CA ASP A 151 -5.72 -1.67 -1.81
C ASP A 151 -4.55 -0.68 -1.84
N ALA A 152 -3.40 -1.12 -2.32
CA ALA A 152 -2.22 -0.26 -2.42
C ALA A 152 -2.37 0.69 -3.62
N PRO A 153 -2.41 2.03 -3.41
CA PRO A 153 -2.56 2.97 -4.50
C PRO A 153 -1.31 3.00 -5.38
N PRO A 154 -1.43 3.22 -6.69
CA PRO A 154 -0.28 3.31 -7.56
C PRO A 154 0.54 4.58 -7.29
N TRP A 155 1.87 4.49 -7.43
CA TRP A 155 2.78 5.61 -7.15
C TRP A 155 2.62 6.79 -8.09
N TRP A 156 2.26 6.57 -9.35
CA TRP A 156 2.05 7.67 -10.31
C TRP A 156 0.92 8.63 -9.94
N HIS A 157 0.07 8.27 -8.96
CA HIS A 157 -0.89 9.20 -8.37
C HIS A 157 -0.25 10.17 -7.36
N TYR A 158 0.92 9.82 -6.81
CA TYR A 158 1.55 10.57 -5.72
C TYR A 158 1.91 12.00 -6.14
N ARG A 159 2.50 12.18 -7.34
CA ARG A 159 2.92 13.51 -7.83
C ARG A 159 1.80 14.54 -7.88
N LYS A 160 0.56 14.11 -8.12
CA LYS A 160 -0.62 14.97 -8.24
C LYS A 160 -1.26 15.31 -6.89
N ARG A 161 -0.98 14.56 -5.85
CA ARG A 161 -1.60 14.71 -4.55
C ARG A 161 -0.85 15.69 -3.67
N THR A 162 -1.62 16.44 -2.87
CA THR A 162 -1.09 17.34 -1.82
C THR A 162 -1.08 16.68 -0.46
N HIS A 163 -1.91 15.65 -0.27
CA HIS A 163 -2.04 14.90 0.97
C HIS A 163 -2.01 13.40 0.71
N LEU A 164 -1.51 12.68 1.68
CA LEU A 164 -1.46 11.23 1.71
C LEU A 164 -2.74 10.61 2.28
N TYR A 165 -2.86 9.32 2.06
CA TYR A 165 -3.97 8.46 2.46
C TYR A 165 -5.29 8.79 1.74
N LEU A 166 -6.24 7.86 1.87
CA LEU A 166 -7.55 7.95 1.22
C LEU A 166 -8.35 9.18 1.69
N ASP A 167 -8.29 9.50 2.97
CA ASP A 167 -8.96 10.65 3.57
C ASP A 167 -8.15 11.96 3.48
N GLY A 168 -6.92 11.89 2.99
CA GLY A 168 -6.06 13.05 2.84
C GLY A 168 -5.75 13.75 4.17
N PHE A 169 -5.55 12.99 5.25
CA PHE A 169 -5.35 13.61 6.56
C PHE A 169 -3.92 14.13 6.78
N ALA A 170 -2.92 13.52 6.15
CA ALA A 170 -1.52 13.86 6.31
C ALA A 170 -0.98 14.64 5.11
N PRO A 171 -0.20 15.70 5.28
CA PRO A 171 0.49 16.38 4.20
C PRO A 171 1.47 15.44 3.50
N LYS A 172 1.71 15.67 2.20
CA LYS A 172 2.69 14.92 1.41
C LYS A 172 4.10 15.31 1.85
N GLY A 173 5.03 14.35 1.80
CA GLY A 173 6.44 14.56 2.11
C GLY A 173 7.19 13.24 2.26
N SER A 174 8.52 13.32 2.35
CA SER A 174 9.41 12.15 2.49
C SER A 174 9.29 11.46 3.85
N ARG A 175 9.15 12.22 4.94
CA ARG A 175 9.08 11.67 6.30
C ARG A 175 7.92 10.69 6.52
N PRO A 176 6.69 10.94 6.05
CA PRO A 176 5.60 9.95 6.11
C PRO A 176 5.93 8.59 5.50
N LEU A 177 6.84 8.53 4.53
CA LEU A 177 7.26 7.26 3.92
C LEU A 177 8.04 6.37 4.90
N MET A 178 8.64 6.96 5.94
CA MET A 178 9.37 6.22 7.00
C MET A 178 8.46 5.52 8.01
N GLN A 179 7.16 5.70 7.95
CA GLN A 179 6.21 5.19 8.95
C GLN A 179 6.31 3.68 9.25
N PHE A 180 6.77 2.89 8.28
CA PHE A 180 6.96 1.44 8.44
C PHE A 180 8.29 1.08 9.09
N THR A 181 9.21 2.02 9.24
CA THR A 181 10.50 1.83 9.89
C THR A 181 10.48 2.16 11.38
N LEU A 182 9.31 2.51 11.96
CA LEU A 182 9.11 2.82 13.38
C LEU A 182 9.20 1.59 14.31
N VAL A 183 9.91 0.55 13.89
CA VAL A 183 10.17 -0.63 14.70
C VAL A 183 11.05 -0.28 15.91
N PRO A 184 10.94 -1.00 17.05
CA PRO A 184 11.62 -0.60 18.30
C PRO A 184 13.13 -0.43 18.22
N GLN A 185 13.76 -1.09 17.25
CA GLN A 185 15.22 -1.05 17.05
C GLN A 185 15.73 0.28 16.51
N ASN A 186 14.89 1.03 15.81
CA ASN A 186 15.25 2.31 15.21
C ASN A 186 14.94 3.45 16.18
N GLY A 187 15.87 4.38 16.35
CA GLY A 187 15.72 5.56 17.18
C GLY A 187 15.70 6.87 16.36
N PRO A 188 15.52 8.02 17.01
CA PRO A 188 15.50 9.33 16.34
C PRO A 188 16.71 9.56 15.43
N GLU A 189 17.91 9.18 15.89
CA GLU A 189 19.14 9.36 15.12
C GLU A 189 19.10 8.68 13.75
N GLN A 190 18.53 7.46 13.68
CA GLN A 190 18.36 6.77 12.41
C GLN A 190 17.37 7.49 11.49
N PHE A 191 16.27 8.00 12.02
CA PHE A 191 15.27 8.72 11.22
C PHE A 191 15.88 10.00 10.63
N HIS A 192 16.63 10.75 11.41
CA HIS A 192 17.34 11.93 10.91
C HIS A 192 18.43 11.57 9.88
N ALA A 193 19.17 10.49 10.10
CA ALA A 193 20.19 10.04 9.16
C ALA A 193 19.61 9.58 7.81
N TRP A 194 18.35 9.15 7.77
CA TRP A 194 17.68 8.68 6.56
C TRP A 194 16.90 9.76 5.80
N GLU A 195 16.89 11.02 6.26
CA GLU A 195 16.09 12.06 5.60
C GLU A 195 16.46 12.22 4.13
N GLU A 196 17.74 12.34 3.79
CA GLU A 196 18.20 12.47 2.41
C GLU A 196 17.85 11.23 1.56
N ASP A 197 17.98 10.04 2.11
CA ASP A 197 17.60 8.81 1.40
C ASP A 197 16.10 8.80 1.09
N PHE A 198 15.26 9.21 2.04
CA PHE A 198 13.81 9.23 1.85
C PHE A 198 13.33 10.39 0.98
N GLU A 199 14.06 11.50 0.93
CA GLU A 199 13.86 12.56 -0.08
C GLU A 199 14.15 12.03 -1.49
N ALA A 200 15.24 11.26 -1.65
CA ALA A 200 15.55 10.60 -2.92
C ALA A 200 14.51 9.54 -3.31
N ILE A 201 13.99 8.77 -2.33
CA ILE A 201 12.90 7.82 -2.54
C ILE A 201 11.61 8.56 -2.95
N GLU A 202 11.27 9.66 -2.30
CA GLU A 202 10.11 10.48 -2.67
C GLU A 202 10.23 11.00 -4.10
N ALA A 203 11.39 11.56 -4.46
CA ALA A 203 11.67 12.03 -5.82
C ALA A 203 11.54 10.89 -6.86
N TYR A 204 12.00 9.68 -6.53
CA TYR A 204 11.79 8.51 -7.38
C TYR A 204 10.29 8.18 -7.53
N ILE A 205 9.54 8.15 -6.43
CA ILE A 205 8.08 7.88 -6.47
C ILE A 205 7.36 8.93 -7.34
N GLU A 206 7.75 10.20 -7.24
CA GLU A 206 7.18 11.28 -8.05
C GLU A 206 7.52 11.17 -9.54
N SER A 207 8.65 10.54 -9.88
CA SER A 207 9.07 10.32 -11.27
C SER A 207 8.35 9.15 -11.95
N VAL A 208 7.66 8.29 -11.19
CA VAL A 208 6.96 7.13 -11.76
C VAL A 208 5.74 7.60 -12.56
N GLU A 209 5.67 7.18 -13.81
CA GLU A 209 4.58 7.48 -14.72
C GLU A 209 3.61 6.30 -14.84
N ALA A 210 2.35 6.62 -15.13
CA ALA A 210 1.35 5.60 -15.38
C ALA A 210 1.64 4.85 -16.70
N PRO A 211 1.48 3.51 -16.73
CA PRO A 211 1.67 2.76 -17.95
C PRO A 211 0.64 3.16 -19.02
N ALA A 212 1.12 3.35 -20.23
CA ALA A 212 0.27 3.71 -21.37
C ALA A 212 -0.71 2.57 -21.70
N TRP A 213 -1.90 2.93 -22.15
CA TRP A 213 -2.87 1.94 -22.65
C TRP A 213 -2.30 1.21 -23.87
N PRO A 214 -2.19 -0.13 -23.85
CA PRO A 214 -1.42 -0.86 -24.83
C PRO A 214 -2.21 -1.33 -26.06
N TYR A 215 -3.50 -1.02 -26.14
CA TYR A 215 -4.38 -1.51 -27.20
C TYR A 215 -4.88 -0.37 -28.09
N PRO A 216 -5.36 -0.66 -29.31
CA PRO A 216 -6.01 0.33 -30.16
C PRO A 216 -7.19 1.00 -29.44
N VAL A 217 -7.40 2.27 -29.72
CA VAL A 217 -8.52 3.07 -29.20
C VAL A 217 -9.37 3.55 -30.37
N ASP A 218 -10.67 3.40 -30.26
CA ASP A 218 -11.63 4.08 -31.13
C ASP A 218 -11.69 5.56 -30.73
N ALA A 219 -11.07 6.41 -31.52
CA ALA A 219 -10.92 7.84 -31.21
C ALA A 219 -12.27 8.58 -31.15
N ALA A 220 -13.26 8.15 -31.94
CA ALA A 220 -14.58 8.78 -31.93
C ALA A 220 -15.33 8.45 -30.63
N LEU A 221 -15.35 7.15 -30.26
CA LEU A 221 -15.96 6.70 -29.01
C LEU A 221 -15.23 7.27 -27.77
N ALA A 222 -13.91 7.36 -27.82
CA ALA A 222 -13.11 7.96 -26.74
C ALA A 222 -13.44 9.44 -26.57
N GLY A 223 -13.60 10.20 -27.65
CA GLY A 223 -14.02 11.59 -27.59
C GLY A 223 -15.44 11.80 -27.02
N GLU A 224 -16.37 10.91 -27.33
CA GLU A 224 -17.69 10.91 -26.69
C GLU A 224 -17.60 10.60 -25.19
N GLY A 225 -16.79 9.61 -24.83
CA GLY A 225 -16.49 9.22 -23.46
C GLY A 225 -15.87 10.35 -22.65
N GLU A 226 -14.93 11.09 -23.24
CA GLU A 226 -14.32 12.29 -22.63
C GLU A 226 -15.37 13.34 -22.27
N GLN A 227 -16.31 13.62 -23.17
CA GLN A 227 -17.38 14.56 -22.89
C GLN A 227 -18.29 14.11 -21.74
N VAL A 228 -18.57 12.81 -21.66
CA VAL A 228 -19.35 12.23 -20.54
C VAL A 228 -18.56 12.36 -19.25
N PHE A 229 -17.27 12.05 -19.28
CA PHE A 229 -16.36 12.15 -18.13
C PHE A 229 -16.26 13.58 -17.60
N VAL A 230 -16.06 14.55 -18.48
CA VAL A 230 -15.96 15.98 -18.12
C VAL A 230 -17.23 16.46 -17.41
N ARG A 231 -18.39 16.07 -17.90
CA ARG A 231 -19.67 16.48 -17.29
C ARG A 231 -19.94 15.82 -15.93
N ASN A 232 -19.50 14.57 -15.72
CA ASN A 232 -19.96 13.78 -14.57
C ASN A 232 -18.87 13.48 -13.53
N CYS A 233 -17.60 13.44 -13.93
CA CYS A 233 -16.51 12.90 -13.12
C CYS A 233 -15.38 13.91 -12.86
N ALA A 234 -15.09 14.79 -13.82
CA ALA A 234 -13.93 15.68 -13.77
C ALA A 234 -13.94 16.65 -12.59
N ALA A 235 -15.11 17.05 -12.10
CA ALA A 235 -15.25 17.92 -10.92
C ALA A 235 -14.58 17.34 -9.65
N CYS A 236 -14.41 16.02 -9.57
CA CYS A 236 -13.74 15.33 -8.47
C CYS A 236 -12.41 14.73 -8.90
N HIS A 237 -12.34 14.11 -10.08
CA HIS A 237 -11.19 13.34 -10.55
C HIS A 237 -10.21 14.14 -11.44
N GLY A 238 -10.57 15.36 -11.81
CA GLY A 238 -9.74 16.22 -12.64
C GLY A 238 -9.89 16.01 -14.14
N THR A 239 -9.10 16.75 -14.91
CA THR A 239 -9.00 16.67 -16.38
C THR A 239 -7.66 16.09 -16.77
N TYR A 240 -7.54 15.56 -17.99
CA TYR A 240 -6.36 14.88 -18.52
C TYR A 240 -5.97 15.44 -19.89
N GLY A 241 -4.77 15.13 -20.36
CA GLY A 241 -4.26 15.63 -21.63
C GLY A 241 -3.63 17.03 -21.50
N GLN A 242 -3.85 17.90 -22.51
CA GLN A 242 -3.19 19.22 -22.57
C GLN A 242 -3.58 20.18 -21.43
N ASP A 243 -4.84 20.08 -20.97
CA ASP A 243 -5.37 20.91 -19.89
C ASP A 243 -5.50 20.12 -18.59
N GLU A 244 -4.48 19.35 -18.26
CA GLU A 244 -4.46 18.51 -17.08
C GLU A 244 -4.58 19.34 -15.80
N ARG A 245 -5.58 19.01 -15.00
CA ARG A 245 -5.81 19.59 -13.67
C ARG A 245 -6.36 18.55 -12.71
N TYR A 246 -5.72 18.39 -11.57
CA TYR A 246 -6.22 17.54 -10.50
C TYR A 246 -6.62 18.40 -9.28
N PRO A 247 -7.91 18.37 -8.85
CA PRO A 247 -8.43 19.31 -7.85
C PRO A 247 -8.12 18.92 -6.40
N ASN A 248 -7.54 17.77 -6.13
CA ASN A 248 -7.36 17.23 -4.77
C ASN A 248 -8.64 17.31 -3.91
N ARG A 249 -9.79 17.06 -4.52
CA ARG A 249 -11.09 17.29 -3.90
C ARG A 249 -11.41 16.22 -2.87
N ARG A 250 -11.61 16.63 -1.62
CA ARG A 250 -12.21 15.77 -0.59
C ARG A 250 -13.72 15.81 -0.74
N VAL A 251 -14.31 14.63 -0.92
CA VAL A 251 -15.76 14.47 -1.10
C VAL A 251 -16.34 13.93 0.20
N PRO A 252 -17.38 14.60 0.77
CA PRO A 252 -18.02 14.14 1.99
C PRO A 252 -18.51 12.69 1.87
N LEU A 253 -18.39 11.90 2.94
CA LEU A 253 -18.76 10.50 2.94
C LEU A 253 -20.24 10.29 2.52
N ALA A 254 -21.14 11.16 2.99
CA ALA A 254 -22.54 11.11 2.61
C ALA A 254 -22.80 11.32 1.10
N THR A 255 -21.89 12.01 0.41
CA THR A 255 -21.95 12.23 -1.05
C THR A 255 -21.36 11.04 -1.81
N VAL A 256 -20.21 10.51 -1.34
CA VAL A 256 -19.55 9.37 -1.98
C VAL A 256 -20.38 8.10 -1.80
N GLY A 257 -21.00 7.90 -0.64
CA GLY A 257 -21.81 6.71 -0.34
C GLY A 257 -21.02 5.39 -0.29
N THR A 258 -19.71 5.44 0.00
CA THR A 258 -18.85 4.26 0.12
C THR A 258 -18.65 3.84 1.57
N ASP A 259 -17.88 2.77 1.79
CA ASP A 259 -17.56 2.23 3.10
C ASP A 259 -16.92 3.29 4.04
N PRO A 260 -17.49 3.52 5.25
CA PRO A 260 -16.99 4.48 6.22
C PRO A 260 -15.81 3.95 7.04
N LEU A 261 -15.56 2.65 7.03
CA LEU A 261 -14.68 1.96 7.99
C LEU A 261 -13.28 2.57 8.06
N ARG A 262 -12.68 2.90 6.91
CA ARG A 262 -11.36 3.53 6.86
C ARG A 262 -11.36 4.92 7.49
N LEU A 263 -12.40 5.71 7.31
CA LEU A 263 -12.50 7.05 7.89
C LEU A 263 -12.65 6.99 9.42
N GLU A 264 -13.41 6.04 9.91
CA GLU A 264 -13.71 5.82 11.33
C GLU A 264 -12.57 5.11 12.08
N ALA A 265 -11.78 4.32 11.37
CA ALA A 265 -10.69 3.53 11.95
C ALA A 265 -9.62 4.40 12.62
N ILE A 266 -9.32 5.58 12.07
CA ILE A 266 -8.39 6.54 12.64
C ILE A 266 -9.15 7.68 13.28
N GLN A 267 -9.11 7.74 14.60
CA GLN A 267 -9.82 8.75 15.38
C GLN A 267 -9.12 10.12 15.34
N PRO A 268 -9.84 11.23 15.57
CA PRO A 268 -9.26 12.58 15.59
C PRO A 268 -8.04 12.72 16.51
N LYS A 269 -8.04 12.05 17.67
CA LYS A 269 -6.89 12.07 18.60
C LYS A 269 -5.62 11.40 18.03
N GLN A 270 -5.79 10.40 17.17
CA GLN A 270 -4.65 9.72 16.52
C GLN A 270 -4.08 10.62 15.41
N ARG A 271 -4.93 11.29 14.63
CA ARG A 271 -4.50 12.29 13.64
C ARG A 271 -3.84 13.50 14.32
N ALA A 272 -4.39 13.98 15.43
CA ALA A 272 -3.78 15.06 16.20
C ALA A 272 -2.41 14.66 16.77
N ARG A 273 -2.24 13.41 17.22
CA ARG A 273 -0.94 12.89 17.65
C ARG A 273 0.07 12.86 16.50
N TYR A 274 -0.35 12.39 15.34
CA TYR A 274 0.46 12.38 14.13
C TYR A 274 0.89 13.80 13.76
N GLY A 275 -0.02 14.77 13.83
CA GLY A 275 0.23 16.19 13.54
C GLY A 275 1.15 16.92 14.55
N ARG A 276 1.46 16.30 15.68
CA ARG A 276 2.47 16.81 16.63
C ARG A 276 3.76 16.01 16.63
N SER A 277 3.89 15.04 15.75
CA SER A 277 5.09 14.24 15.62
C SER A 277 6.05 14.84 14.58
N TRP A 278 7.30 14.49 14.69
CA TRP A 278 8.33 14.83 13.73
C TRP A 278 7.95 14.61 12.25
N PHE A 279 7.03 13.68 11.97
CA PHE A 279 6.56 13.41 10.60
C PHE A 279 5.93 14.60 9.88
N THR A 280 5.50 15.64 10.62
CA THR A 280 4.76 16.77 10.06
C THR A 280 5.38 18.12 10.42
N ASP A 281 6.58 18.15 11.01
CA ASP A 281 7.25 19.39 11.40
C ASP A 281 7.49 20.36 10.23
N TYR A 282 7.62 19.82 9.00
CA TYR A 282 7.75 20.61 7.78
C TYR A 282 6.43 21.28 7.35
N ASP A 283 5.28 20.77 7.78
CA ASP A 283 3.94 21.35 7.54
C ASP A 283 2.99 21.01 8.71
N PRO A 284 3.18 21.63 9.90
CA PRO A 284 2.37 21.31 11.08
C PRO A 284 0.90 21.69 10.95
N THR A 285 0.54 22.54 9.98
CA THR A 285 -0.83 22.98 9.72
C THR A 285 -1.56 22.12 8.68
N GLY A 286 -0.81 21.31 7.93
CA GLY A 286 -1.34 20.48 6.86
C GLY A 286 -2.15 19.26 7.32
N VAL A 287 -2.06 18.90 8.62
CA VAL A 287 -2.77 17.72 9.14
C VAL A 287 -4.26 18.00 9.35
N VAL A 288 -5.09 17.23 8.66
CA VAL A 288 -6.56 17.34 8.74
C VAL A 288 -7.09 16.39 9.83
N ILE A 289 -7.51 16.95 10.94
CA ILE A 289 -7.94 16.18 12.12
C ILE A 289 -9.26 15.47 11.89
N ASP A 290 -10.22 16.14 11.25
CA ASP A 290 -11.53 15.60 10.91
C ASP A 290 -11.80 15.76 9.41
N PRO A 291 -11.36 14.81 8.58
CA PRO A 291 -11.51 14.91 7.13
C PRO A 291 -12.97 14.78 6.64
N GLY A 292 -13.84 14.10 7.36
CA GLY A 292 -15.28 13.96 7.03
C GLY A 292 -15.60 13.27 5.70
N GLY A 293 -14.59 12.78 4.96
CA GLY A 293 -14.75 12.18 3.65
C GLY A 293 -13.45 11.68 3.04
N TYR A 294 -13.50 11.34 1.76
CA TYR A 294 -12.38 10.78 1.00
C TYR A 294 -11.92 11.70 -0.13
N VAL A 295 -10.63 11.70 -0.42
CA VAL A 295 -10.08 12.42 -1.56
C VAL A 295 -10.27 11.58 -2.81
N ALA A 296 -11.00 12.12 -3.78
CA ALA A 296 -11.17 11.46 -5.08
C ALA A 296 -9.79 11.26 -5.73
N PRO A 297 -9.39 10.02 -6.10
CA PRO A 297 -8.06 9.76 -6.63
C PRO A 297 -7.90 10.31 -8.05
N PRO A 298 -6.66 10.61 -8.49
CA PRO A 298 -6.36 10.70 -9.92
C PRO A 298 -6.69 9.37 -10.61
N LEU A 299 -6.95 9.39 -11.90
CA LEU A 299 -7.34 8.19 -12.66
C LEU A 299 -6.32 7.82 -13.76
N ASP A 300 -5.10 8.36 -13.69
CA ASP A 300 -4.02 7.96 -14.58
C ASP A 300 -3.75 6.46 -14.44
N GLY A 301 -3.54 5.78 -15.56
CA GLY A 301 -3.23 4.35 -15.57
C GLY A 301 -4.33 3.45 -14.97
N LEU A 302 -5.56 3.95 -14.86
CA LEU A 302 -6.67 3.25 -14.23
C LEU A 302 -6.88 1.81 -14.74
N TRP A 303 -6.61 1.58 -16.03
CA TRP A 303 -6.74 0.25 -16.64
C TRP A 303 -5.85 -0.83 -16.00
N ALA A 304 -4.71 -0.42 -15.41
CA ALA A 304 -3.73 -1.32 -14.81
C ALA A 304 -4.01 -1.61 -13.32
N THR A 305 -4.91 -0.87 -12.67
CA THR A 305 -5.08 -0.87 -11.21
C THR A 305 -6.26 -1.69 -10.69
N ALA A 306 -6.81 -2.59 -11.50
CA ALA A 306 -7.85 -3.49 -11.02
C ALA A 306 -7.34 -4.41 -9.89
N PRO A 307 -8.19 -4.76 -8.91
CA PRO A 307 -9.58 -4.36 -8.68
C PRO A 307 -9.73 -2.91 -8.17
N TYR A 308 -10.94 -2.39 -8.20
CA TYR A 308 -11.23 -0.96 -7.94
C TYR A 308 -11.84 -0.72 -6.56
N PHE A 309 -11.95 0.56 -6.23
CA PHE A 309 -12.22 1.14 -4.92
C PHE A 309 -11.07 0.91 -3.96
N HIS A 310 -11.14 1.59 -2.81
CA HIS A 310 -10.06 1.61 -1.83
C HIS A 310 -9.80 0.26 -1.14
N ASN A 311 -10.71 -0.67 -1.29
CA ASN A 311 -10.63 -2.02 -0.69
C ASN A 311 -10.65 -3.14 -1.75
N GLY A 312 -10.51 -2.79 -3.04
CA GLY A 312 -10.49 -3.77 -4.12
C GLY A 312 -11.83 -4.51 -4.34
N SER A 313 -12.94 -3.97 -3.83
CA SER A 313 -14.24 -4.67 -3.85
C SER A 313 -14.90 -4.73 -5.23
N VAL A 314 -14.43 -3.97 -6.21
CA VAL A 314 -15.04 -3.89 -7.54
C VAL A 314 -14.06 -4.41 -8.60
N PRO A 315 -14.35 -5.55 -9.24
CA PRO A 315 -13.36 -6.28 -10.03
C PRO A 315 -12.99 -5.62 -11.37
N THR A 316 -13.90 -4.86 -12.00
CA THR A 316 -13.65 -4.27 -13.33
C THR A 316 -14.22 -2.86 -13.46
N LEU A 317 -13.72 -2.09 -14.43
CA LEU A 317 -14.28 -0.78 -14.77
C LEU A 317 -15.74 -0.85 -15.19
N TRP A 318 -16.16 -1.94 -15.82
CA TRP A 318 -17.57 -2.19 -16.11
C TRP A 318 -18.41 -2.13 -14.83
N HIS A 319 -18.00 -2.84 -13.80
CA HIS A 319 -18.69 -2.87 -12.51
C HIS A 319 -18.59 -1.56 -11.73
N VAL A 320 -17.57 -0.72 -11.99
CA VAL A 320 -17.53 0.64 -11.44
C VAL A 320 -18.69 1.47 -12.01
N LEU A 321 -18.93 1.37 -13.33
CA LEU A 321 -19.95 2.13 -14.04
C LEU A 321 -21.34 1.52 -13.97
N HIS A 322 -21.46 0.22 -13.70
CA HIS A 322 -22.72 -0.53 -13.63
C HIS A 322 -22.88 -1.15 -12.24
N ALA A 323 -23.25 -0.32 -11.28
CA ALA A 323 -23.33 -0.71 -9.86
C ALA A 323 -24.33 -1.85 -9.58
N ASP A 324 -25.39 -1.93 -10.36
CA ASP A 324 -26.43 -2.98 -10.34
C ASP A 324 -25.96 -4.34 -10.81
N GLN A 325 -24.82 -4.40 -11.50
CA GLN A 325 -24.22 -5.64 -12.04
C GLN A 325 -22.97 -6.10 -11.25
N ARG A 326 -22.69 -5.47 -10.12
CA ARG A 326 -21.56 -5.90 -9.28
C ARG A 326 -21.79 -7.29 -8.72
N PRO A 327 -20.77 -8.15 -8.70
CA PRO A 327 -20.85 -9.41 -7.99
C PRO A 327 -21.07 -9.16 -6.49
N VAL A 328 -21.89 -10.00 -5.88
CA VAL A 328 -22.22 -9.97 -4.44
C VAL A 328 -21.20 -10.83 -3.68
#